data_2678522eb0bf5d93cd266e525ce96fe3
#
_entry.id   2678522eb0bf5d93cd266e525ce96fe3
#
_cell.length_a   1.000
_cell.length_b   1.000
_cell.length_c   1.000
_cell.angle_alpha   90.00
_cell.angle_beta   90.00
_cell.angle_gamma   90.00
#
_symmetry.space_group_name_H-M   'P 1'
#
loop_
_entity.id
_entity.type
_entity.pdbx_description
1 polymer ?
#
loop_
_entity_poly.entity_id
_entity_poly.type
_entity_poly.pdbx_seq_one_letter_code
_entity_poly.pdbx_strand_id
1 'polypeptide(L)'
;MRKNAMYAGIAIAGAAAVLTAYSMFPGCAEEPQDGTHSGHVPIARESVEKTLMADDAAKREAQLLRQHRTEEQTSAVRLERKSLLLGGIAYGAGDAEVHASYGTPQKTTSQKSMRYAGKDIVSCRYEDGLLVETVDGTVRMVRVRSHNSIASGKGVRIGTPVEELRRVYGEPSMIYGKDYIYFFEEDPTVGFAFSITDDHVSEMRMGDLGL
;
A
#
# COMPACT_ATOMS: atom_id res chain seq x y z
N MET A 1 13.28 -24.77 40.02
CA MET A 1 12.93 -23.44 40.58
C MET A 1 12.17 -22.65 39.52
N ARG A 2 10.86 -22.48 39.71
CA ARG A 2 9.95 -21.76 38.83
C ARG A 2 9.99 -20.28 39.15
N LYS A 3 10.13 -19.38 38.16
CA LYS A 3 9.83 -17.95 38.34
C LYS A 3 8.78 -17.57 37.31
N ASN A 4 7.56 -17.36 37.77
CA ASN A 4 6.45 -16.77 37.04
C ASN A 4 6.69 -15.27 36.96
N ALA A 5 6.61 -14.68 35.78
CA ALA A 5 6.50 -13.24 35.58
C ALA A 5 5.07 -12.94 35.14
N MET A 6 4.35 -12.20 35.99
CA MET A 6 3.02 -11.65 35.75
C MET A 6 3.14 -10.49 34.75
N TYR A 7 2.37 -10.53 33.68
CA TYR A 7 2.11 -9.37 32.82
C TYR A 7 0.81 -8.70 33.27
N ALA A 8 0.95 -7.47 33.74
CA ALA A 8 -0.15 -6.58 34.04
C ALA A 8 -0.69 -5.98 32.74
N GLY A 9 -1.98 -6.22 32.45
CA GLY A 9 -2.66 -5.61 31.33
C GLY A 9 -3.04 -4.16 31.65
N ILE A 10 -2.74 -3.25 30.74
CA ILE A 10 -3.25 -1.89 30.74
C ILE A 10 -4.39 -1.82 29.71
N ALA A 11 -5.61 -1.70 30.20
CA ALA A 11 -6.79 -1.41 29.38
C ALA A 11 -6.91 0.11 29.23
N ILE A 12 -6.84 0.60 28.00
CA ILE A 12 -7.17 2.00 27.66
C ILE A 12 -8.57 2.01 27.09
N ALA A 13 -9.51 2.51 27.88
CA ALA A 13 -10.88 2.78 27.44
C ALA A 13 -10.90 4.15 26.74
N GLY A 14 -11.10 4.17 25.42
CA GLY A 14 -11.37 5.38 24.64
C GLY A 14 -12.88 5.62 24.55
N ALA A 15 -13.40 6.63 25.26
CA ALA A 15 -14.79 7.07 25.14
C ALA A 15 -14.94 8.01 23.94
N ALA A 16 -15.70 7.59 22.93
CA ALA A 16 -16.15 8.45 21.83
C ALA A 16 -17.46 9.13 22.27
N ALA A 17 -17.43 10.45 22.47
CA ALA A 17 -18.61 11.27 22.70
C ALA A 17 -19.21 11.70 21.36
N VAL A 18 -20.38 11.17 21.03
CA VAL A 18 -21.23 11.62 19.92
C VAL A 18 -22.16 12.71 20.47
N LEU A 19 -21.94 13.95 20.05
CA LEU A 19 -22.83 15.07 20.30
C LEU A 19 -23.84 15.18 19.15
N THR A 20 -25.06 14.68 19.37
CA THR A 20 -26.25 14.96 18.56
C THR A 20 -26.93 16.20 19.08
N ALA A 21 -26.84 17.30 18.35
CA ALA A 21 -27.64 18.51 18.62
C ALA A 21 -29.00 18.37 17.91
N TYR A 22 -30.04 18.12 18.68
CA TYR A 22 -31.44 18.27 18.27
C TYR A 22 -31.87 19.73 18.52
N SER A 23 -32.11 20.49 17.48
CA SER A 23 -32.80 21.77 17.60
C SER A 23 -34.30 21.57 17.32
N MET A 24 -35.10 21.57 18.38
CA MET A 24 -36.55 21.71 18.32
C MET A 24 -36.91 23.16 18.01
N PHE A 25 -37.66 23.38 16.96
CA PHE A 25 -38.46 24.58 16.76
C PHE A 25 -39.88 24.37 17.35
N PRO A 26 -40.39 25.28 18.15
CA PRO A 26 -41.83 25.47 18.29
C PRO A 26 -42.27 26.69 17.47
N GLY A 27 -43.28 26.48 16.66
CA GLY A 27 -43.99 27.55 15.96
C GLY A 27 -44.85 28.39 16.89
N CYS A 28 -45.09 29.63 16.50
CA CYS A 28 -46.25 30.42 16.80
C CYS A 28 -46.56 31.33 15.65
N ALA A 29 -47.78 31.24 15.19
CA ALA A 29 -48.42 32.16 14.25
C ALA A 29 -48.76 33.45 14.96
N GLU A 30 -48.66 34.57 14.24
CA GLU A 30 -49.62 35.71 14.27
C GLU A 30 -49.25 36.71 13.18
N GLU A 31 -50.15 36.93 12.25
CA GLU A 31 -50.34 38.11 11.43
C GLU A 31 -51.39 39.02 12.15
N PRO A 32 -51.68 40.27 11.70
CA PRO A 32 -51.06 41.17 10.72
C PRO A 32 -50.91 42.60 11.25
N GLN A 33 -50.20 43.51 10.51
CA GLN A 33 -50.72 44.86 10.16
C GLN A 33 -49.71 45.68 9.37
N ASP A 34 -50.17 46.05 8.22
CA ASP A 34 -50.10 47.27 7.42
C ASP A 34 -49.14 48.41 7.89
N GLY A 35 -48.26 48.79 6.97
CA GLY A 35 -47.39 49.94 7.18
C GLY A 35 -46.47 50.19 5.96
N THR A 36 -47.02 50.85 4.97
CA THR A 36 -46.28 51.45 3.85
C THR A 36 -45.08 52.27 4.30
N HIS A 37 -43.86 51.79 4.00
CA HIS A 37 -42.72 52.66 3.82
C HIS A 37 -41.83 52.16 2.67
N SER A 38 -41.92 52.88 1.55
CA SER A 38 -41.01 52.88 0.44
C SER A 38 -39.62 53.35 0.94
N GLY A 39 -38.75 52.38 1.22
CA GLY A 39 -37.35 52.55 1.50
C GLY A 39 -36.56 51.74 0.50
N HIS A 40 -36.15 52.40 -0.59
CA HIS A 40 -35.23 51.83 -1.58
C HIS A 40 -33.86 51.64 -0.90
N VAL A 41 -33.56 50.44 -0.42
CA VAL A 41 -32.23 50.07 0.08
C VAL A 41 -31.41 49.67 -1.15
N PRO A 42 -30.33 50.39 -1.49
CA PRO A 42 -29.44 49.93 -2.55
C PRO A 42 -28.73 48.67 -2.08
N ILE A 43 -29.17 47.52 -2.57
CA ILE A 43 -28.43 46.27 -2.42
C ILE A 43 -27.08 46.49 -3.11
N ALA A 44 -26.03 46.55 -2.31
CA ALA A 44 -24.68 46.81 -2.78
C ALA A 44 -24.28 45.65 -3.72
N ARG A 45 -24.19 45.94 -5.01
CA ARG A 45 -23.71 45.05 -6.06
C ARG A 45 -22.32 44.46 -5.73
N GLU A 46 -21.56 45.18 -4.91
CA GLU A 46 -20.21 44.81 -4.45
C GLU A 46 -20.16 43.52 -3.61
N SER A 47 -21.22 43.19 -2.84
CA SER A 47 -21.28 42.00 -2.03
C SER A 47 -21.50 40.74 -2.87
N VAL A 48 -22.20 40.81 -3.98
CA VAL A 48 -22.50 39.69 -4.87
C VAL A 48 -21.30 39.31 -5.72
N GLU A 49 -20.57 40.26 -6.22
CA GLU A 49 -19.34 40.02 -6.99
C GLU A 49 -18.24 39.39 -6.13
N LYS A 50 -18.10 39.80 -4.87
CA LYS A 50 -17.12 39.24 -3.96
C LYS A 50 -17.42 37.77 -3.58
N THR A 51 -18.69 37.38 -3.48
CA THR A 51 -19.12 36.02 -3.22
C THR A 51 -18.93 35.11 -4.44
N LEU A 52 -19.18 35.63 -5.66
CA LEU A 52 -18.96 34.88 -6.90
C LEU A 52 -17.45 34.61 -7.17
N MET A 53 -16.59 35.58 -6.87
CA MET A 53 -15.13 35.44 -7.01
C MET A 53 -14.56 34.43 -5.99
N ALA A 54 -15.11 34.36 -4.77
CA ALA A 54 -14.71 33.40 -3.75
C ALA A 54 -15.10 31.96 -4.13
N ASP A 55 -16.28 31.78 -4.72
CA ASP A 55 -16.74 30.47 -5.21
C ASP A 55 -15.91 29.94 -6.38
N ASP A 56 -15.50 30.83 -7.30
CA ASP A 56 -14.64 30.45 -8.41
C ASP A 56 -13.20 30.12 -7.98
N ALA A 57 -12.69 30.81 -6.96
CA ALA A 57 -11.39 30.51 -6.37
C ALA A 57 -11.39 29.13 -5.69
N ALA A 58 -12.42 28.84 -4.89
CA ALA A 58 -12.59 27.54 -4.22
C ALA A 58 -12.75 26.38 -5.23
N LYS A 59 -13.46 26.60 -6.33
CA LYS A 59 -13.58 25.60 -7.41
C LYS A 59 -12.26 25.33 -8.11
N ARG A 60 -11.46 26.39 -8.37
CA ARG A 60 -10.12 26.24 -8.97
C ARG A 60 -9.17 25.49 -8.06
N GLU A 61 -9.18 25.80 -6.77
CA GLU A 61 -8.36 25.10 -5.77
C GLU A 61 -8.75 23.63 -5.64
N ALA A 62 -10.05 23.32 -5.58
CA ALA A 62 -10.56 21.95 -5.58
C ALA A 62 -10.20 21.17 -6.88
N GLN A 63 -10.14 21.86 -8.01
CA GLN A 63 -9.75 21.28 -9.29
C GLN A 63 -8.25 21.02 -9.36
N LEU A 64 -7.41 21.93 -8.84
CA LEU A 64 -5.97 21.73 -8.71
C LEU A 64 -5.65 20.56 -7.77
N LEU A 65 -6.32 20.47 -6.62
CA LEU A 65 -6.16 19.34 -5.68
C LEU A 65 -6.57 18.00 -6.30
N ARG A 66 -7.60 17.99 -7.15
CA ARG A 66 -7.99 16.79 -7.90
C ARG A 66 -6.96 16.42 -8.96
N GLN A 67 -6.39 17.40 -9.67
CA GLN A 67 -5.35 17.17 -10.66
C GLN A 67 -4.06 16.66 -10.00
N HIS A 68 -3.59 17.28 -8.92
CA HIS A 68 -2.45 16.78 -8.14
C HIS A 68 -2.66 15.34 -7.63
N ARG A 69 -3.86 15.04 -7.10
CA ARG A 69 -4.18 13.67 -6.65
C ARG A 69 -4.18 12.67 -7.82
N THR A 70 -4.62 13.08 -9.01
CA THR A 70 -4.61 12.22 -10.21
C THR A 70 -3.18 12.02 -10.73
N GLU A 71 -2.33 13.05 -10.69
CA GLU A 71 -0.93 12.96 -11.08
C GLU A 71 -0.11 12.10 -10.10
N GLU A 72 -0.34 12.21 -8.79
CA GLU A 72 0.26 11.34 -7.78
C GLU A 72 -0.19 9.88 -7.95
N GLN A 73 -1.45 9.61 -8.26
CA GLN A 73 -1.95 8.27 -8.55
C GLN A 73 -1.43 7.71 -9.89
N THR A 74 -1.11 8.56 -10.86
CA THR A 74 -0.56 8.13 -12.17
C THR A 74 0.95 7.87 -12.07
N SER A 75 1.62 8.32 -11.02
CA SER A 75 3.04 8.08 -10.75
C SER A 75 3.34 6.73 -10.06
N ALA A 76 2.34 5.89 -9.82
CA ALA A 76 2.59 4.51 -9.41
C ALA A 76 3.44 3.83 -10.49
N VAL A 77 4.70 3.55 -10.17
CA VAL A 77 5.63 2.90 -11.10
C VAL A 77 5.06 1.54 -11.46
N ARG A 78 4.59 1.40 -12.69
CA ARG A 78 4.07 0.14 -13.21
C ARG A 78 5.20 -0.88 -13.27
N LEU A 79 5.01 -2.01 -12.59
CA LEU A 79 5.94 -3.13 -12.69
C LEU A 79 5.71 -3.83 -14.03
N GLU A 80 6.73 -3.82 -14.88
CA GLU A 80 6.74 -4.64 -16.08
C GLU A 80 7.22 -6.06 -15.75
N ARG A 81 6.74 -7.06 -16.48
CA ARG A 81 7.12 -8.48 -16.26
C ARG A 81 8.63 -8.71 -16.26
N LYS A 82 9.37 -8.00 -17.11
CA LYS A 82 10.83 -8.05 -17.16
C LYS A 82 11.52 -7.53 -15.90
N SER A 83 10.81 -6.74 -15.07
CA SER A 83 11.33 -6.21 -13.80
C SER A 83 11.07 -7.14 -12.60
N LEU A 84 10.29 -8.22 -12.80
CA LEU A 84 10.07 -9.25 -11.78
C LEU A 84 11.29 -10.17 -11.71
N LEU A 85 12.37 -9.62 -11.20
CA LEU A 85 13.67 -10.25 -11.07
C LEU A 85 14.21 -10.05 -9.65
N LEU A 86 14.55 -11.12 -8.97
CA LEU A 86 15.16 -11.08 -7.64
C LEU A 86 16.35 -12.05 -7.60
N GLY A 87 17.55 -11.50 -7.38
CA GLY A 87 18.77 -12.30 -7.40
C GLY A 87 19.09 -12.91 -8.77
N GLY A 88 18.71 -12.27 -9.87
CA GLY A 88 18.86 -12.85 -11.20
C GLY A 88 17.82 -13.93 -11.55
N ILE A 89 16.94 -14.31 -10.61
CA ILE A 89 15.86 -15.27 -10.84
C ILE A 89 14.61 -14.50 -11.29
N ALA A 90 14.11 -14.82 -12.49
CA ALA A 90 12.88 -14.25 -13.02
C ALA A 90 11.65 -15.02 -12.51
N TYR A 91 10.53 -14.30 -12.32
CA TYR A 91 9.24 -14.96 -12.12
C TYR A 91 8.87 -15.78 -13.36
N GLY A 92 8.53 -17.06 -13.14
CA GLY A 92 8.23 -17.99 -14.22
C GLY A 92 9.45 -18.69 -14.85
N ALA A 93 10.66 -18.44 -14.33
CA ALA A 93 11.86 -19.19 -14.75
C ALA A 93 11.76 -20.67 -14.40
N GLY A 94 12.52 -21.51 -15.09
CA GLY A 94 12.61 -22.92 -14.77
C GLY A 94 13.48 -23.20 -13.55
N ASP A 95 13.19 -24.25 -12.79
CA ASP A 95 13.99 -24.69 -11.65
C ASP A 95 15.44 -25.04 -12.04
N ALA A 96 15.65 -25.57 -13.26
CA ALA A 96 16.98 -25.85 -13.80
C ALA A 96 17.85 -24.58 -13.93
N GLU A 97 17.26 -23.43 -14.27
CA GLU A 97 17.99 -22.14 -14.35
C GLU A 97 18.41 -21.66 -12.95
N VAL A 98 17.55 -21.89 -11.95
CA VAL A 98 17.87 -21.57 -10.55
C VAL A 98 19.00 -22.44 -10.05
N HIS A 99 18.98 -23.76 -10.32
CA HIS A 99 20.06 -24.67 -9.96
C HIS A 99 21.37 -24.35 -10.69
N ALA A 100 21.31 -23.92 -11.94
CA ALA A 100 22.50 -23.49 -12.67
C ALA A 100 23.16 -22.25 -12.05
N SER A 101 22.34 -21.33 -11.49
CA SER A 101 22.82 -20.07 -10.91
C SER A 101 23.26 -20.19 -9.45
N TYR A 102 22.56 -20.99 -8.65
CA TYR A 102 22.73 -21.09 -7.19
C TYR A 102 23.21 -22.45 -6.69
N GLY A 103 23.39 -23.41 -7.60
CA GLY A 103 23.85 -24.75 -7.26
C GLY A 103 22.76 -25.61 -6.59
N THR A 104 23.20 -26.55 -5.75
CA THR A 104 22.32 -27.46 -5.04
C THR A 104 21.72 -26.79 -3.81
N PRO A 105 20.38 -26.86 -3.59
CA PRO A 105 19.77 -26.29 -2.40
C PRO A 105 20.21 -27.07 -1.14
N GLN A 106 20.37 -26.34 -0.03
CA GLN A 106 20.68 -26.95 1.28
C GLN A 106 19.51 -27.78 1.81
N LYS A 107 18.28 -27.40 1.48
CA LYS A 107 17.07 -28.08 1.89
C LYS A 107 15.99 -27.93 0.83
N THR A 108 15.36 -29.05 0.50
CA THR A 108 14.17 -29.11 -0.36
C THR A 108 13.01 -29.71 0.43
N THR A 109 11.84 -29.07 0.33
CA THR A 109 10.59 -29.58 0.90
C THR A 109 9.48 -29.47 -0.14
N SER A 110 8.55 -30.42 -0.13
CA SER A 110 7.38 -30.42 -1.01
C SER A 110 6.12 -30.49 -0.18
N GLN A 111 5.10 -29.72 -0.55
CA GLN A 111 3.78 -29.73 0.08
C GLN A 111 2.69 -29.42 -0.93
N LYS A 112 1.53 -30.06 -0.77
CA LYS A 112 0.35 -29.76 -1.59
C LYS A 112 -0.22 -28.39 -1.26
N SER A 113 -0.61 -27.64 -2.27
CA SER A 113 -1.19 -26.31 -2.11
C SER A 113 -2.56 -26.22 -2.76
N MET A 114 -3.55 -25.81 -1.97
CA MET A 114 -4.89 -25.49 -2.47
C MET A 114 -4.88 -24.28 -3.41
N ARG A 115 -3.95 -23.34 -3.22
CA ARG A 115 -3.75 -22.20 -4.10
C ARG A 115 -3.43 -22.59 -5.54
N TYR A 116 -2.73 -23.72 -5.73
CA TYR A 116 -2.38 -24.26 -7.04
C TYR A 116 -3.17 -25.53 -7.37
N ALA A 117 -4.45 -25.56 -7.01
CA ALA A 117 -5.35 -26.66 -7.32
C ALA A 117 -4.81 -28.05 -6.87
N GLY A 118 -4.20 -28.11 -5.70
CA GLY A 118 -3.64 -29.34 -5.14
C GLY A 118 -2.29 -29.76 -5.73
N LYS A 119 -1.67 -28.97 -6.59
CA LYS A 119 -0.30 -29.20 -7.07
C LYS A 119 0.70 -29.06 -5.93
N ASP A 120 1.86 -29.67 -6.07
CA ASP A 120 2.94 -29.58 -5.10
C ASP A 120 3.71 -28.26 -5.28
N ILE A 121 3.90 -27.52 -4.18
CA ILE A 121 4.89 -26.47 -4.08
C ILE A 121 6.18 -27.11 -3.62
N VAL A 122 7.23 -26.98 -4.40
CA VAL A 122 8.59 -27.37 -4.04
C VAL A 122 9.33 -26.15 -3.56
N SER A 123 9.72 -26.13 -2.27
CA SER A 123 10.47 -25.02 -1.66
C SER A 123 11.93 -25.43 -1.51
N CYS A 124 12.80 -24.74 -2.21
CA CYS A 124 14.25 -24.92 -2.21
C CYS A 124 14.91 -23.79 -1.42
N ARG A 125 15.63 -24.13 -0.35
CA ARG A 125 16.41 -23.19 0.44
C ARG A 125 17.88 -23.27 0.04
N TYR A 126 18.42 -22.15 -0.32
CA TYR A 126 19.83 -21.96 -0.64
C TYR A 126 20.57 -21.25 0.49
N GLU A 127 21.86 -21.02 0.30
CA GLU A 127 22.67 -20.20 1.20
C GLU A 127 22.15 -18.76 1.25
N ASP A 128 22.67 -17.96 2.18
CA ASP A 128 22.38 -16.53 2.32
C ASP A 128 20.90 -16.16 2.48
N GLY A 129 20.08 -17.12 2.99
CA GLY A 129 18.67 -16.88 3.25
C GLY A 129 17.79 -16.75 2.02
N LEU A 130 18.25 -17.24 0.86
CA LEU A 130 17.45 -17.33 -0.35
C LEU A 130 16.53 -18.56 -0.27
N LEU A 131 15.24 -18.34 -0.54
CA LEU A 131 14.22 -19.36 -0.70
C LEU A 131 13.56 -19.20 -2.06
N VAL A 132 13.45 -20.28 -2.81
CA VAL A 132 12.74 -20.32 -4.10
C VAL A 132 11.63 -21.35 -4.01
N GLU A 133 10.42 -20.98 -4.40
CA GLU A 133 9.28 -21.88 -4.51
C GLU A 133 8.90 -22.07 -5.97
N THR A 134 8.76 -23.33 -6.37
CA THR A 134 8.36 -23.71 -7.71
C THR A 134 7.09 -24.56 -7.68
N VAL A 135 6.31 -24.48 -8.75
CA VAL A 135 5.16 -25.35 -9.03
C VAL A 135 5.34 -25.89 -10.44
N ASP A 136 5.26 -27.19 -10.61
CA ASP A 136 5.56 -27.87 -11.87
C ASP A 136 6.90 -27.41 -12.50
N GLY A 137 7.95 -27.28 -11.66
CA GLY A 137 9.28 -26.83 -12.10
C GLY A 137 9.38 -25.37 -12.52
N THR A 138 8.36 -24.55 -12.25
CA THR A 138 8.33 -23.12 -12.60
C THR A 138 8.35 -22.25 -11.36
N VAL A 139 9.23 -21.25 -11.30
CA VAL A 139 9.37 -20.32 -10.19
C VAL A 139 8.10 -19.49 -10.01
N ARG A 140 7.52 -19.60 -8.80
CA ARG A 140 6.33 -18.87 -8.36
C ARG A 140 6.63 -17.84 -7.29
N MET A 141 7.64 -18.06 -6.47
CA MET A 141 8.03 -17.13 -5.43
C MET A 141 9.53 -17.22 -5.17
N VAL A 142 10.15 -16.07 -5.00
CA VAL A 142 11.54 -15.92 -4.51
C VAL A 142 11.51 -15.03 -3.27
N ARG A 143 12.19 -15.45 -2.21
CA ARG A 143 12.29 -14.70 -0.95
C ARG A 143 13.73 -14.62 -0.47
N VAL A 144 14.11 -13.46 0.02
CA VAL A 144 15.43 -13.17 0.60
C VAL A 144 15.25 -12.55 1.97
N ARG A 145 15.93 -13.11 2.99
CA ARG A 145 15.82 -12.70 4.40
C ARG A 145 17.13 -12.30 5.07
N SER A 146 18.24 -12.49 4.40
CA SER A 146 19.56 -12.21 4.99
C SER A 146 20.24 -11.05 4.29
N HIS A 147 21.05 -10.30 5.05
CA HIS A 147 21.99 -9.35 4.48
C HIS A 147 22.98 -10.08 3.58
N ASN A 148 22.87 -9.87 2.28
CA ASN A 148 23.69 -10.49 1.25
C ASN A 148 23.80 -9.57 0.02
N SER A 149 24.41 -10.06 -1.05
CA SER A 149 24.55 -9.31 -2.31
C SER A 149 23.31 -9.39 -3.21
N ILE A 150 22.28 -10.17 -2.82
CA ILE A 150 21.09 -10.39 -3.65
C ILE A 150 20.28 -9.09 -3.74
N ALA A 151 19.97 -8.69 -4.96
CA ALA A 151 19.24 -7.47 -5.27
C ALA A 151 18.01 -7.76 -6.14
N SER A 152 17.01 -6.92 -6.05
CA SER A 152 15.93 -6.87 -7.04
C SER A 152 16.44 -6.40 -8.40
N GLY A 153 15.68 -6.58 -9.47
CA GLY A 153 16.06 -6.13 -10.82
C GLY A 153 16.31 -4.62 -10.93
N LYS A 154 15.84 -3.83 -9.97
CA LYS A 154 16.12 -2.38 -9.86
C LYS A 154 17.19 -2.03 -8.82
N GLY A 155 17.92 -3.02 -8.29
CA GLY A 155 19.06 -2.82 -7.40
C GLY A 155 18.74 -2.70 -5.91
N VAL A 156 17.47 -2.77 -5.48
CA VAL A 156 17.08 -2.74 -4.06
C VAL A 156 17.53 -4.04 -3.37
N ARG A 157 18.07 -3.91 -2.15
CA ARG A 157 18.62 -4.99 -1.32
C ARG A 157 18.09 -4.92 0.10
N ILE A 158 18.32 -5.96 0.88
CA ILE A 158 18.14 -5.88 2.33
C ILE A 158 19.09 -4.82 2.90
N GLY A 159 18.56 -3.95 3.77
CA GLY A 159 19.26 -2.78 4.30
C GLY A 159 19.09 -1.50 3.47
N THR A 160 18.42 -1.55 2.31
CA THR A 160 18.08 -0.33 1.55
C THR A 160 17.12 0.53 2.36
N PRO A 161 17.39 1.85 2.55
CA PRO A 161 16.45 2.77 3.20
C PRO A 161 15.10 2.87 2.45
N VAL A 162 14.02 3.07 3.20
CA VAL A 162 12.66 3.20 2.63
C VAL A 162 12.57 4.34 1.63
N GLU A 163 13.24 5.46 1.87
CA GLU A 163 13.26 6.60 0.95
C GLU A 163 13.88 6.22 -0.40
N GLU A 164 14.94 5.43 -0.38
CA GLU A 164 15.56 4.93 -1.61
C GLU A 164 14.68 3.89 -2.30
N LEU A 165 14.02 2.99 -1.55
CA LEU A 165 13.03 2.07 -2.08
C LEU A 165 11.93 2.83 -2.84
N ARG A 166 11.36 3.87 -2.24
CA ARG A 166 10.35 4.72 -2.88
C ARG A 166 10.88 5.47 -4.10
N ARG A 167 12.10 5.95 -4.04
CA ARG A 167 12.73 6.61 -5.19
C ARG A 167 12.88 5.68 -6.39
N VAL A 168 13.14 4.38 -6.15
CA VAL A 168 13.39 3.37 -7.19
C VAL A 168 12.10 2.73 -7.71
N TYR A 169 11.16 2.43 -6.79
CA TYR A 169 9.91 1.73 -7.10
C TYR A 169 8.68 2.64 -7.14
N GLY A 170 8.80 3.91 -6.73
CA GLY A 170 7.66 4.81 -6.54
C GLY A 170 6.92 4.54 -5.23
N GLU A 171 5.72 5.09 -5.10
CA GLU A 171 4.85 4.77 -3.98
C GLU A 171 4.32 3.35 -4.09
N PRO A 172 4.21 2.61 -2.97
CA PRO A 172 3.68 1.25 -2.98
C PRO A 172 2.22 1.24 -3.40
N SER A 173 1.82 0.22 -4.15
CA SER A 173 0.42 -0.02 -4.52
C SER A 173 -0.46 -0.25 -3.28
N MET A 174 0.13 -0.87 -2.24
CA MET A 174 -0.51 -1.13 -0.96
C MET A 174 0.53 -1.23 0.16
N ILE A 175 0.17 -0.78 1.37
CA ILE A 175 0.93 -1.03 2.59
C ILE A 175 0.08 -1.94 3.48
N TYR A 176 0.60 -3.12 3.83
CA TYR A 176 -0.04 -4.05 4.74
C TYR A 176 0.90 -4.39 5.91
N GLY A 177 0.58 -3.89 7.10
CA GLY A 177 1.47 -3.97 8.25
C GLY A 177 2.81 -3.30 7.99
N LYS A 178 3.87 -4.09 7.95
CA LYS A 178 5.23 -3.62 7.62
C LYS A 178 5.62 -3.86 6.15
N ASP A 179 4.74 -4.45 5.35
CA ASP A 179 5.02 -4.82 3.98
C ASP A 179 4.59 -3.71 3.02
N TYR A 180 5.53 -3.20 2.23
CA TYR A 180 5.31 -2.31 1.10
C TYR A 180 5.17 -3.17 -0.15
N ILE A 181 3.99 -3.14 -0.76
CA ILE A 181 3.58 -4.05 -1.83
C ILE A 181 3.45 -3.28 -3.14
N TYR A 182 4.09 -3.81 -4.17
CA TYR A 182 4.09 -3.29 -5.54
C TYR A 182 3.55 -4.37 -6.46
N PHE A 183 2.32 -4.19 -6.94
CA PHE A 183 1.68 -5.15 -7.82
C PHE A 183 2.18 -5.06 -9.25
N PHE A 184 2.17 -6.21 -9.90
CA PHE A 184 2.27 -6.29 -11.34
C PHE A 184 0.93 -5.88 -11.98
N GLU A 185 0.95 -5.00 -12.99
CA GLU A 185 -0.26 -4.36 -13.51
C GLU A 185 -1.26 -5.37 -14.11
N GLU A 186 -0.74 -6.37 -14.83
CA GLU A 186 -1.57 -7.38 -15.50
C GLU A 186 -2.12 -8.43 -14.54
N ASP A 187 -1.49 -8.60 -13.37
CA ASP A 187 -1.89 -9.58 -12.36
C ASP A 187 -1.60 -9.04 -10.95
N PRO A 188 -2.61 -8.50 -10.25
CA PRO A 188 -2.43 -7.92 -8.92
C PRO A 188 -2.13 -8.96 -7.83
N THR A 189 -2.11 -10.26 -8.14
CA THR A 189 -1.66 -11.30 -7.20
C THR A 189 -0.16 -11.51 -7.26
N VAL A 190 0.51 -10.95 -8.27
CA VAL A 190 1.96 -11.06 -8.53
C VAL A 190 2.63 -9.71 -8.33
N GLY A 191 3.83 -9.70 -7.78
CA GLY A 191 4.58 -8.47 -7.60
C GLY A 191 5.78 -8.60 -6.68
N PHE A 192 6.14 -7.46 -6.06
CA PHE A 192 7.13 -7.39 -4.99
C PHE A 192 6.45 -7.04 -3.67
N ALA A 193 6.94 -7.65 -2.58
CA ALA A 193 6.69 -7.19 -1.23
C ALA A 193 8.02 -6.99 -0.51
N PHE A 194 8.22 -5.79 0.01
CA PHE A 194 9.38 -5.40 0.82
C PHE A 194 8.93 -5.22 2.27
N SER A 195 9.39 -6.07 3.17
CA SER A 195 9.13 -5.89 4.60
C SER A 195 10.08 -4.84 5.15
N ILE A 196 9.54 -3.89 5.90
CA ILE A 196 10.29 -2.77 6.47
C ILE A 196 10.48 -2.96 7.98
N THR A 197 11.69 -2.72 8.47
CA THR A 197 12.04 -2.70 9.89
C THR A 197 13.06 -1.59 10.09
N ASP A 198 12.84 -0.72 11.07
CA ASP A 198 13.71 0.43 11.40
C ASP A 198 14.04 1.27 10.14
N ASP A 199 13.01 1.58 9.35
CA ASP A 199 13.08 2.35 8.10
C ASP A 199 13.99 1.74 7.01
N HIS A 200 14.28 0.45 7.09
CA HIS A 200 15.08 -0.27 6.10
C HIS A 200 14.38 -1.55 5.63
N VAL A 201 14.66 -1.96 4.40
CA VAL A 201 14.21 -3.24 3.85
C VAL A 201 14.84 -4.39 4.65
N SER A 202 14.01 -5.23 5.27
CA SER A 202 14.42 -6.39 6.08
C SER A 202 14.14 -7.75 5.42
N GLU A 203 13.21 -7.80 4.48
CA GLU A 203 12.89 -8.98 3.67
C GLU A 203 12.43 -8.53 2.28
N MET A 204 12.76 -9.29 1.28
CA MET A 204 12.25 -9.10 -0.09
C MET A 204 11.53 -10.36 -0.54
N ARG A 205 10.35 -10.21 -1.11
CA ARG A 205 9.60 -11.29 -1.78
C ARG A 205 9.20 -10.83 -3.17
N MET A 206 9.32 -11.73 -4.14
CA MET A 206 8.91 -11.51 -5.53
C MET A 206 8.13 -12.73 -6.01
N GLY A 207 7.05 -12.49 -6.73
CA GLY A 207 6.21 -13.53 -7.31
C GLY A 207 4.78 -13.51 -6.78
N ASP A 208 4.18 -14.68 -6.60
CA ASP A 208 2.81 -14.85 -6.10
C ASP A 208 2.74 -14.46 -4.62
N LEU A 209 2.20 -13.26 -4.31
CA LEU A 209 2.27 -12.68 -2.97
C LEU A 209 1.35 -13.32 -1.93
N GLY A 210 0.29 -14.01 -2.38
CA GLY A 210 -0.62 -14.73 -1.48
C GLY A 210 -1.52 -13.83 -0.63
N LEU A 211 -1.92 -12.70 -1.19
CA LEU A 211 -2.79 -11.70 -0.56
C LEU A 211 -4.25 -12.10 -0.66
#